data_19fc5b1a181303aba495f071da485369
#
_entry.id   19fc5b1a181303aba495f071da485369
#
_cell.length_a   1.000
_cell.length_b   1.000
_cell.length_c   1.000
_cell.angle_alpha   90.00
_cell.angle_beta   90.00
_cell.angle_gamma   90.00
#
_symmetry.space_group_name_H-M   'P 1'
#
loop_
_entity.id
_entity.type
_entity.pdbx_description
1 polymer ?
#
loop_
_entity_poly.entity_id
_entity_poly.type
_entity_poly.pdbx_seq_one_letter_code
_entity_poly.pdbx_strand_id
1 'polypeptide(L)'
;MACGLFSQANAHGDGNYVHSDLLSSLQKGDKAALLMVHFGTTHDDTRQLTIDAINQKAKELFPEFEIREAYTSRIIMARLAKRGTRKLNPAEALAQLKADGFTHVIVQSTNIIDGVEMESLRKDIASMEFLFKEIRLGNPLLYSVEDYEKVA
;
A
#
# COMPACT_ATOMS: atom_id res chain seq x y z
N MET A 1 14.09 -2.49 -22.96
CA MET A 1 15.14 -2.60 -21.95
C MET A 1 15.03 -1.41 -21.00
N ALA A 2 14.20 -1.51 -19.98
CA ALA A 2 14.25 -0.60 -18.86
C ALA A 2 14.92 -1.36 -17.71
N CYS A 3 16.21 -1.58 -17.89
CA CYS A 3 17.04 -2.23 -16.90
C CYS A 3 17.43 -1.20 -15.86
N GLY A 4 16.95 -1.36 -14.62
CA GLY A 4 17.75 -1.09 -13.48
C GLY A 4 18.13 0.35 -13.20
N LEU A 5 17.18 1.18 -12.80
CA LEU A 5 17.47 2.36 -12.00
C LEU A 5 16.58 2.40 -10.74
N PHE A 6 16.29 1.26 -10.16
CA PHE A 6 16.15 1.22 -8.72
C PHE A 6 17.54 1.01 -8.14
N SER A 7 18.29 2.10 -8.20
CA SER A 7 19.46 2.28 -7.37
C SER A 7 19.08 1.83 -5.97
N GLN A 8 19.81 0.86 -5.48
CA GLN A 8 19.85 0.44 -4.13
C GLN A 8 19.68 1.67 -3.21
N ALA A 9 18.46 1.91 -2.76
CA ALA A 9 18.31 2.61 -1.51
C ALA A 9 18.94 1.66 -0.49
N ASN A 10 20.22 1.85 -0.22
CA ASN A 10 20.89 1.27 0.92
C ASN A 10 20.17 1.80 2.16
N ALA A 11 19.06 1.17 2.52
CA ALA A 11 18.57 1.22 3.86
C ALA A 11 19.62 0.50 4.68
N HIS A 12 20.48 1.27 5.34
CA HIS A 12 21.50 0.75 6.20
C HIS A 12 20.87 -0.14 7.25
N GLY A 13 21.17 -1.40 7.17
CA GLY A 13 21.20 -2.33 8.27
C GLY A 13 19.85 -2.63 8.86
N ASP A 14 19.03 -3.43 8.25
CA ASP A 14 17.96 -4.03 9.02
C ASP A 14 17.59 -5.38 8.45
N GLY A 15 17.69 -6.40 9.27
CA GLY A 15 17.29 -7.74 8.94
C GLY A 15 15.77 -7.89 8.65
N ASN A 16 15.05 -6.77 8.60
CA ASN A 16 13.61 -6.72 8.32
C ASN A 16 13.27 -6.14 6.94
N TYR A 17 14.26 -5.60 6.23
CA TYR A 17 14.03 -5.13 4.86
C TYR A 17 14.23 -6.27 3.89
N VAL A 18 13.16 -6.72 3.27
CA VAL A 18 13.22 -7.65 2.14
C VAL A 18 13.18 -6.81 0.87
N HIS A 19 14.28 -6.81 0.12
CA HIS A 19 14.33 -6.15 -1.18
C HIS A 19 13.28 -6.79 -2.10
N SER A 20 12.37 -5.99 -2.62
CA SER A 20 11.40 -6.46 -3.60
C SER A 20 11.90 -6.16 -4.99
N ASP A 21 12.16 -7.19 -5.75
CA ASP A 21 12.46 -7.13 -7.19
C ASP A 21 11.21 -7.41 -8.04
N LEU A 22 10.04 -7.06 -7.50
CA LEU A 22 8.74 -7.23 -8.15
C LEU A 22 8.75 -6.69 -9.58
N LEU A 23 9.43 -5.58 -9.83
CA LEU A 23 9.54 -5.01 -11.17
C LEU A 23 10.37 -5.86 -12.14
N SER A 24 11.30 -6.67 -11.62
CA SER A 24 12.12 -7.55 -12.46
C SER A 24 11.32 -8.71 -13.05
N SER A 25 10.20 -9.05 -12.45
CA SER A 25 9.31 -10.12 -12.92
C SER A 25 8.29 -9.65 -13.97
N LEU A 26 8.18 -8.34 -14.22
CA LEU A 26 7.24 -7.79 -15.19
C LEU A 26 7.59 -8.20 -16.61
N GLN A 27 6.61 -8.74 -17.32
CA GLN A 27 6.68 -9.10 -18.72
C GLN A 27 5.81 -8.17 -19.57
N LYS A 28 5.93 -8.27 -20.88
CA LYS A 28 5.09 -7.50 -21.79
C LYS A 28 3.61 -7.81 -21.53
N GLY A 29 2.85 -6.75 -21.30
CA GLY A 29 1.42 -6.83 -20.98
C GLY A 29 1.11 -6.85 -19.47
N ASP A 30 2.11 -7.01 -18.62
CA ASP A 30 1.93 -6.90 -17.17
C ASP A 30 1.77 -5.44 -16.74
N LYS A 31 0.95 -5.23 -15.70
CA LYS A 31 0.67 -3.92 -15.11
C LYS A 31 0.89 -3.98 -13.62
N ALA A 32 1.59 -2.98 -13.09
CA ALA A 32 1.90 -2.87 -11.67
C ALA A 32 1.14 -1.70 -11.01
N ALA A 33 0.64 -1.94 -9.82
CA ALA A 33 -0.01 -0.93 -8.98
C ALA A 33 0.59 -0.89 -7.58
N LEU A 34 0.56 0.30 -6.98
CA LEU A 34 0.83 0.51 -5.56
C LEU A 34 -0.48 0.85 -4.86
N LEU A 35 -0.90 -0.03 -3.97
CA LEU A 35 -2.09 0.16 -3.14
C LEU A 35 -1.68 0.73 -1.79
N MET A 36 -2.02 1.99 -1.57
CA MET A 36 -1.82 2.67 -0.29
C MET A 36 -3.00 2.38 0.64
N VAL A 37 -2.72 1.80 1.78
CA VAL A 37 -3.75 1.41 2.76
C VAL A 37 -3.67 2.29 3.99
N HIS A 38 -4.77 3.00 4.25
CA HIS A 38 -4.91 3.96 5.34
C HIS A 38 -5.99 3.52 6.32
N PHE A 39 -5.86 3.88 7.57
CA PHE A 39 -6.96 3.74 8.53
C PHE A 39 -8.18 4.56 8.08
N GLY A 40 -7.93 5.77 7.60
CA GLY A 40 -8.93 6.70 7.11
C GLY A 40 -9.27 7.81 8.09
N THR A 41 -9.98 8.82 7.60
CA THR A 41 -10.53 9.92 8.40
C THR A 41 -11.83 10.44 7.81
N THR A 42 -12.71 10.98 8.65
CA THR A 42 -13.93 11.67 8.24
C THR A 42 -13.75 13.18 8.12
N HIS A 43 -12.57 13.69 8.46
CA HIS A 43 -12.23 15.11 8.41
C HIS A 43 -11.50 15.44 7.11
N ASP A 44 -12.08 16.32 6.30
CA ASP A 44 -11.56 16.63 4.96
C ASP A 44 -10.21 17.36 5.00
N ASP A 45 -10.04 18.29 5.92
CA ASP A 45 -8.79 19.01 6.14
C ASP A 45 -7.67 18.05 6.59
N THR A 46 -7.94 17.17 7.54
CA THR A 46 -7.00 16.13 7.98
C THR A 46 -6.63 15.21 6.81
N ARG A 47 -7.62 14.79 6.02
CA ARG A 47 -7.37 13.94 4.84
C ARG A 47 -6.42 14.61 3.85
N GLN A 48 -6.67 15.88 3.53
CA GLN A 48 -5.83 16.63 2.59
C GLN A 48 -4.38 16.77 3.06
N LEU A 49 -4.20 17.05 4.36
CA LEU A 49 -2.87 17.24 4.94
C LEU A 49 -2.11 15.93 5.19
N THR A 50 -2.77 14.79 5.22
CA THR A 50 -2.17 13.50 5.53
C THR A 50 -2.31 12.49 4.38
N ILE A 51 -3.47 11.89 4.23
CA ILE A 51 -3.71 10.80 3.27
C ILE A 51 -3.46 11.26 1.84
N ASP A 52 -4.08 12.37 1.42
CA ASP A 52 -3.94 12.88 0.07
C ASP A 52 -2.50 13.32 -0.22
N ALA A 53 -1.83 13.92 0.76
CA ALA A 53 -0.43 14.31 0.65
C ALA A 53 0.50 13.10 0.50
N ILE A 54 0.28 12.04 1.28
CA ILE A 54 1.04 10.78 1.16
C ILE A 54 0.81 10.12 -0.20
N ASN A 55 -0.44 10.04 -0.65
CA ASN A 55 -0.78 9.47 -1.95
C ASN A 55 -0.16 10.29 -3.10
N GLN A 56 -0.17 11.62 -2.99
CA GLN A 56 0.47 12.50 -3.97
C GLN A 56 1.99 12.28 -4.00
N LYS A 57 2.61 12.16 -2.83
CA LYS A 57 4.04 11.86 -2.74
C LYS A 57 4.39 10.51 -3.35
N ALA A 58 3.55 9.50 -3.13
CA ALA A 58 3.73 8.19 -3.77
C ALA A 58 3.67 8.29 -5.31
N LYS A 59 2.74 9.07 -5.86
CA LYS A 59 2.65 9.31 -7.31
C LYS A 59 3.90 9.97 -7.88
N GLU A 60 4.48 10.92 -7.15
CA GLU A 60 5.70 11.63 -7.55
C GLU A 60 6.93 10.71 -7.52
N LEU A 61 7.04 9.85 -6.49
CA LEU A 61 8.18 8.96 -6.29
C LEU A 61 8.14 7.72 -7.19
N PHE A 62 6.94 7.25 -7.52
CA PHE A 62 6.71 6.01 -8.27
C PHE A 62 5.81 6.24 -9.49
N PRO A 63 6.26 7.07 -10.46
CA PRO A 63 5.44 7.42 -11.62
C PRO A 63 5.11 6.23 -12.53
N GLU A 64 5.87 5.13 -12.45
CA GLU A 64 5.65 3.89 -13.18
C GLU A 64 4.51 3.03 -12.62
N PHE A 65 4.07 3.30 -11.37
CA PHE A 65 2.97 2.59 -10.75
C PHE A 65 1.66 3.38 -10.83
N GLU A 66 0.56 2.67 -11.03
CA GLU A 66 -0.76 3.19 -10.70
C GLU A 66 -0.90 3.25 -9.19
N ILE A 67 -1.21 4.42 -8.64
CA ILE A 67 -1.41 4.61 -7.20
C ILE A 67 -2.91 4.54 -6.90
N ARG A 68 -3.29 3.60 -6.06
CA ARG A 68 -4.65 3.43 -5.55
C ARG A 68 -4.67 3.47 -4.04
N GLU A 69 -5.84 3.67 -3.45
CA GLU A 69 -6.00 3.71 -2.00
C GLU A 69 -7.09 2.76 -1.51
N ALA A 70 -6.96 2.35 -0.25
CA ALA A 70 -7.99 1.64 0.49
C ALA A 70 -8.03 2.13 1.95
N TYR A 71 -9.19 2.01 2.57
CA TYR A 71 -9.39 2.34 3.99
C TYR A 71 -9.68 1.07 4.79
N THR A 72 -9.18 1.00 6.02
CA THR A 72 -9.42 -0.15 6.90
C THR A 72 -10.55 0.08 7.89
N SER A 73 -10.78 1.31 8.34
CA SER A 73 -11.81 1.61 9.34
C SER A 73 -13.22 1.55 8.75
N ARG A 74 -13.95 0.50 9.09
CA ARG A 74 -15.36 0.31 8.67
C ARG A 74 -16.26 1.44 9.14
N ILE A 75 -16.02 1.98 10.33
CA ILE A 75 -16.79 3.09 10.90
C ILE A 75 -16.60 4.36 10.06
N ILE A 76 -15.36 4.65 9.70
CA ILE A 76 -15.05 5.82 8.86
C ILE A 76 -15.66 5.65 7.48
N MET A 77 -15.48 4.49 6.86
CA MET A 77 -16.06 4.22 5.53
C MET A 77 -17.58 4.35 5.54
N ALA A 78 -18.26 3.83 6.57
CA ALA A 78 -19.73 3.96 6.69
C ALA A 78 -20.17 5.42 6.86
N ARG A 79 -19.45 6.21 7.64
CA ARG A 79 -19.74 7.65 7.81
C ARG A 79 -19.52 8.44 6.51
N LEU A 80 -18.46 8.15 5.77
CA LEU A 80 -18.18 8.77 4.48
C LEU A 80 -19.25 8.39 3.44
N ALA A 81 -19.68 7.12 3.41
CA ALA A 81 -20.73 6.66 2.51
C ALA A 81 -22.06 7.41 2.73
N LYS A 82 -22.43 7.69 3.99
CA LYS A 82 -23.61 8.51 4.32
C LYS A 82 -23.50 9.95 3.81
N ARG A 83 -22.27 10.43 3.54
CA ARG A 83 -22.02 11.76 2.95
C ARG A 83 -21.85 11.71 1.43
N GLY A 84 -22.11 10.54 0.81
CA GLY A 84 -21.97 10.35 -0.62
C GLY A 84 -20.55 10.00 -1.10
N THR A 85 -19.61 9.77 -0.19
CA THR A 85 -18.22 9.40 -0.53
C THR A 85 -17.98 7.93 -0.21
N ARG A 86 -17.85 7.10 -1.24
CA ARG A 86 -17.51 5.68 -1.06
C ARG A 86 -16.00 5.49 -1.08
N LYS A 87 -15.50 4.81 -0.06
CA LYS A 87 -14.12 4.30 0.01
C LYS A 87 -14.12 2.78 0.00
N LEU A 88 -13.13 2.18 -0.64
CA LEU A 88 -12.97 0.74 -0.72
C LEU A 88 -12.15 0.23 0.46
N ASN A 89 -12.48 -0.96 0.96
CA ASN A 89 -11.60 -1.69 1.86
C ASN A 89 -10.48 -2.40 1.04
N PRO A 90 -9.45 -2.96 1.69
CA PRO A 90 -8.34 -3.59 0.98
C PRO A 90 -8.77 -4.71 0.02
N ALA A 91 -9.69 -5.58 0.44
CA ALA A 91 -10.17 -6.68 -0.40
C ALA A 91 -10.94 -6.15 -1.64
N GLU A 92 -11.82 -5.16 -1.45
CA GLU A 92 -12.53 -4.50 -2.55
C GLU A 92 -11.56 -3.81 -3.52
N ALA A 93 -10.54 -3.12 -3.00
CA ALA A 93 -9.54 -2.45 -3.80
C ALA A 93 -8.69 -3.44 -4.62
N LEU A 94 -8.31 -4.57 -4.04
CA LEU A 94 -7.61 -5.65 -4.75
C LEU A 94 -8.49 -6.27 -5.84
N ALA A 95 -9.75 -6.53 -5.55
CA ALA A 95 -10.70 -7.02 -6.55
C ALA A 95 -10.85 -6.04 -7.73
N GLN A 96 -10.94 -4.75 -7.45
CA GLN A 96 -11.00 -3.71 -8.49
C GLN A 96 -9.71 -3.64 -9.32
N LEU A 97 -8.55 -3.74 -8.69
CA LEU A 97 -7.25 -3.80 -9.40
C LEU A 97 -7.21 -5.01 -10.34
N LYS A 98 -7.70 -6.16 -9.91
CA LYS A 98 -7.78 -7.34 -10.76
C LYS A 98 -8.71 -7.11 -11.96
N ALA A 99 -9.88 -6.53 -11.72
CA ALA A 99 -10.84 -6.21 -12.78
C ALA A 99 -10.27 -5.22 -13.80
N ASP A 100 -9.42 -4.30 -13.36
CA ASP A 100 -8.75 -3.31 -14.21
C ASP A 100 -7.50 -3.85 -14.93
N GLY A 101 -7.17 -5.13 -14.75
CA GLY A 101 -6.11 -5.82 -15.47
C GLY A 101 -4.72 -5.74 -14.85
N PHE A 102 -4.60 -5.32 -13.59
CA PHE A 102 -3.31 -5.32 -12.90
C PHE A 102 -2.88 -6.73 -12.52
N THR A 103 -1.59 -7.02 -12.71
CA THR A 103 -0.99 -8.33 -12.51
C THR A 103 -0.04 -8.38 -11.33
N HIS A 104 0.53 -7.23 -10.98
CA HIS A 104 1.50 -7.07 -9.88
C HIS A 104 1.04 -5.95 -8.97
N VAL A 105 1.03 -6.20 -7.67
CA VAL A 105 0.59 -5.22 -6.67
C VAL A 105 1.59 -5.16 -5.52
N ILE A 106 2.00 -3.95 -5.17
CA ILE A 106 2.63 -3.64 -3.89
C ILE A 106 1.57 -3.02 -3.01
N VAL A 107 1.40 -3.55 -1.81
CA VAL A 107 0.52 -2.99 -0.78
C VAL A 107 1.37 -2.31 0.28
N GLN A 108 1.12 -1.03 0.52
CA GLN A 108 1.79 -0.26 1.56
C GLN A 108 0.79 0.30 2.54
N SER A 109 0.89 -0.15 3.79
CA SER A 109 0.12 0.42 4.90
C SER A 109 0.80 1.68 5.44
N THR A 110 -0.01 2.68 5.81
CA THR A 110 0.45 3.85 6.57
C THR A 110 0.25 3.67 8.08
N ASN A 111 -0.13 2.48 8.53
CA ASN A 111 -0.15 2.16 9.96
C ASN A 111 1.25 2.27 10.56
N ILE A 112 1.32 2.84 11.77
CA ILE A 112 2.59 3.10 12.45
C ILE A 112 3.11 1.81 13.09
N ILE A 113 2.23 1.02 13.70
CA ILE A 113 2.60 -0.19 14.45
C ILE A 113 2.08 -1.46 13.78
N ASP A 114 2.76 -2.58 14.04
CA ASP A 114 2.33 -3.91 13.65
C ASP A 114 1.30 -4.46 14.64
N GLY A 115 0.06 -4.08 14.43
CA GLY A 115 -1.06 -4.43 15.31
C GLY A 115 -2.18 -5.13 14.57
N VAL A 116 -3.38 -5.11 15.16
CA VAL A 116 -4.59 -5.79 14.67
C VAL A 116 -4.94 -5.40 13.21
N GLU A 117 -4.73 -4.12 12.86
CA GLU A 117 -4.99 -3.63 11.50
C GLU A 117 -4.06 -4.26 10.47
N MET A 118 -2.78 -4.42 10.81
CA MET A 118 -1.81 -5.09 9.93
C MET A 118 -2.10 -6.59 9.81
N GLU A 119 -2.51 -7.23 10.89
CA GLU A 119 -2.91 -8.64 10.85
C GLU A 119 -4.14 -8.86 9.96
N SER A 120 -5.14 -7.99 10.09
CA SER A 120 -6.33 -8.02 9.22
C SER A 120 -5.95 -7.81 7.76
N LEU A 121 -5.07 -6.85 7.47
CA LEU A 121 -4.58 -6.59 6.13
C LEU A 121 -3.84 -7.80 5.54
N ARG A 122 -3.00 -8.47 6.33
CA ARG A 122 -2.32 -9.72 5.88
C ARG A 122 -3.32 -10.82 5.52
N LYS A 123 -4.39 -10.96 6.28
CA LYS A 123 -5.47 -11.94 5.98
C LYS A 123 -6.20 -11.59 4.68
N ASP A 124 -6.54 -10.31 4.49
CA ASP A 124 -7.17 -9.86 3.25
C ASP A 124 -6.28 -10.13 2.03
N ILE A 125 -4.99 -9.83 2.13
CA ILE A 125 -4.01 -10.08 1.06
C ILE A 125 -3.90 -11.59 0.79
N ALA A 126 -3.74 -12.41 1.83
CA ALA A 126 -3.63 -13.86 1.67
C ALA A 126 -4.86 -14.48 0.99
N SER A 127 -6.05 -13.94 1.26
CA SER A 127 -7.29 -14.39 0.63
C SER A 127 -7.41 -14.01 -0.85
N MET A 128 -6.67 -13.01 -1.30
CA MET A 128 -6.75 -12.42 -2.64
C MET A 128 -5.49 -12.62 -3.48
N GLU A 129 -4.43 -13.18 -2.92
CA GLU A 129 -3.12 -13.30 -3.61
C GLU A 129 -3.19 -14.12 -4.90
N PHE A 130 -4.10 -15.10 -4.97
CA PHE A 130 -4.28 -15.93 -6.17
C PHE A 130 -4.76 -15.14 -7.41
N LEU A 131 -5.26 -13.92 -7.23
CA LEU A 131 -5.72 -13.06 -8.32
C LEU A 131 -4.56 -12.42 -9.09
N PHE A 132 -3.37 -12.37 -8.51
CA PHE A 132 -2.23 -11.66 -9.08
C PHE A 132 -1.07 -12.61 -9.36
N LYS A 133 -0.21 -12.24 -10.32
CA LYS A 133 1.06 -12.95 -10.55
C LYS A 133 2.00 -12.75 -9.37
N GLU A 134 2.01 -11.54 -8.80
CA GLU A 134 2.78 -11.22 -7.61
C GLU A 134 2.09 -10.14 -6.80
N ILE A 135 2.10 -10.30 -5.48
CA ILE A 135 1.65 -9.30 -4.52
C ILE A 135 2.64 -9.23 -3.35
N ARG A 136 3.00 -8.02 -2.94
CA ARG A 136 3.93 -7.76 -1.83
C ARG A 136 3.30 -6.82 -0.84
N LEU A 137 3.59 -7.02 0.44
CA LEU A 137 3.16 -6.15 1.54
C LEU A 137 4.39 -5.51 2.19
N GLY A 138 4.40 -4.19 2.23
CA GLY A 138 5.39 -3.41 2.98
C GLY A 138 5.14 -3.48 4.49
N ASN A 139 6.21 -3.33 5.27
CA ASN A 139 6.13 -3.30 6.72
C ASN A 139 5.52 -1.98 7.23
N PRO A 140 4.90 -1.97 8.44
CA PRO A 140 4.52 -0.73 9.10
C PRO A 140 5.76 0.09 9.49
N LEU A 141 5.56 1.38 9.82
CA LEU A 141 6.67 2.30 10.13
C LEU A 141 7.50 1.84 11.32
N LEU A 142 6.86 1.35 12.36
CA LEU A 142 7.50 0.83 13.57
C LEU A 142 7.33 -0.69 13.61
N TYR A 143 8.23 -1.40 12.98
CA TYR A 143 8.21 -2.86 12.90
C TYR A 143 9.28 -3.52 13.77
N SER A 144 10.47 -2.95 13.82
CA SER A 144 11.60 -3.46 14.62
C SER A 144 11.89 -2.57 15.83
N VAL A 145 12.67 -3.08 16.78
CA VAL A 145 13.15 -2.29 17.92
C VAL A 145 13.96 -1.08 17.45
N GLU A 146 14.74 -1.25 16.39
CA GLU A 146 15.55 -0.17 15.80
C GLU A 146 14.68 0.96 15.21
N ASP A 147 13.51 0.63 14.67
CA ASP A 147 12.58 1.64 14.17
C ASP A 147 12.04 2.51 15.31
N TYR A 148 11.75 1.91 16.47
CA TYR A 148 11.34 2.66 17.66
C TYR A 148 12.45 3.59 18.17
N GLU A 149 13.70 3.14 18.15
CA GLU A 149 14.84 3.97 18.56
C GLU A 149 15.07 5.17 17.63
N LYS A 150 14.90 4.98 16.31
CA LYS A 150 15.05 6.06 15.33
C LYS A 150 13.98 7.14 15.44
N VAL A 151 12.78 6.79 15.88
CA VAL A 151 11.64 7.72 15.98
C VAL A 151 11.59 8.40 17.34
N ALA A 152 12.11 7.76 18.38
CA ALA A 152 12.19 8.34 19.74
C ALA A 152 13.26 9.43 19.80
#